data_be535c5977178842ed9a02a9521ca451
#
_entry.id   be535c5977178842ed9a02a9521ca451
#
_cell.length_a   1.000
_cell.length_b   1.000
_cell.length_c   1.000
_cell.angle_alpha   90.00
_cell.angle_beta   90.00
_cell.angle_gamma   90.00
#
_symmetry.space_group_name_H-M   'P 1'
#
loop_
_entity.id
_entity.type
_entity.pdbx_description
1 polymer ?
#
loop_
_entity_poly.entity_id
_entity_poly.type
_entity_poly.pdbx_seq_one_letter_code
_entity_poly.pdbx_strand_id
1 'polypeptide(L)'
;GNDAGGIAPYAAAGASYGYRLLWVLVLVTVSLVIVQEMCARMGAVTGKGLSDLIRERLGIRWTAFAMLGLLVANASVAVSEFVGIAAAGDLFGIPRWLIVPLAALLLWSLVVFGSYRSAERLFLGFTLIFFAYPIAAFLARPRWGEVLTGLVVPSLQPDRGYIAMVMALIGTTITPYQQLFVQSSTAEKGLSGDAIQQVRVDNVMGCLLSDVVDFFIIVATGATLFVHGVTVETAEDAARALEPLAGSAASTLFGLGLFGACMLAGAVLPLTTAYSLCEAFGFEKGISRCFREAPVFMGIFTGLIVLGALVALIPGLPIIPVLIAIQVLNGVLSPIVLIAALRLSNDPEVMGNHRNGPLFNAIATLTVVVIIILTLALLGMTAADLLR
;
A
#
# COMPACT_ATOMS: atom_id res chain seq x y z
N GLY A 1 -0.65 -5.14 -0.27
CA GLY A 1 -0.19 -4.42 -1.42
C GLY A 1 -1.08 -4.48 -2.66
N ASN A 2 -2.03 -5.44 -2.77
CA ASN A 2 -2.82 -5.63 -3.99
C ASN A 2 -4.24 -5.04 -3.85
N ASP A 3 -4.34 -3.84 -3.31
CA ASP A 3 -5.53 -3.00 -3.26
C ASP A 3 -5.66 -2.10 -4.51
N ALA A 4 -6.63 -1.20 -4.56
CA ALA A 4 -6.78 -0.29 -5.70
C ALA A 4 -5.52 0.58 -5.89
N GLY A 5 -4.95 1.05 -4.79
CA GLY A 5 -3.72 1.82 -4.78
C GLY A 5 -2.51 1.03 -5.27
N GLY A 6 -2.49 -0.30 -5.08
CA GLY A 6 -1.43 -1.19 -5.57
C GLY A 6 -1.57 -1.50 -7.05
N ILE A 7 -2.70 -2.06 -7.44
CA ILE A 7 -2.93 -2.58 -8.78
C ILE A 7 -2.78 -1.50 -9.85
N ALA A 8 -3.33 -0.29 -9.62
CA ALA A 8 -3.36 0.77 -10.62
C ALA A 8 -1.95 1.25 -11.03
N PRO A 9 -1.01 1.57 -10.12
CA PRO A 9 0.35 1.93 -10.49
C PRO A 9 1.10 0.81 -11.22
N TYR A 10 0.97 -0.45 -10.78
CA TYR A 10 1.65 -1.56 -11.45
C TYR A 10 1.09 -1.81 -12.85
N ALA A 11 -0.24 -1.74 -13.03
CA ALA A 11 -0.87 -1.84 -14.34
C ALA A 11 -0.46 -0.68 -15.25
N ALA A 12 -0.46 0.55 -14.75
CA ALA A 12 -0.02 1.73 -15.49
C ALA A 12 1.47 1.68 -15.82
N ALA A 13 2.33 1.19 -14.91
CA ALA A 13 3.75 1.04 -15.14
C ALA A 13 4.03 0.06 -16.29
N GLY A 14 3.38 -1.11 -16.29
CA GLY A 14 3.50 -2.08 -17.35
C GLY A 14 2.96 -1.56 -18.69
N ALA A 15 1.81 -0.88 -18.70
CA ALA A 15 1.19 -0.33 -19.90
C ALA A 15 1.97 0.85 -20.50
N SER A 16 2.60 1.71 -19.66
CA SER A 16 3.32 2.89 -20.13
C SER A 16 4.79 2.65 -20.44
N TYR A 17 5.44 1.77 -19.67
CA TYR A 17 6.90 1.56 -19.73
C TYR A 17 7.30 0.13 -20.13
N GLY A 18 6.32 -0.75 -20.37
CA GLY A 18 6.60 -2.17 -20.62
C GLY A 18 7.35 -2.80 -19.45
N TYR A 19 8.47 -3.45 -19.72
CA TYR A 19 9.27 -4.13 -18.69
C TYR A 19 10.37 -3.26 -18.08
N ARG A 20 10.45 -1.98 -18.46
CA ARG A 20 11.55 -1.07 -18.07
C ARG A 20 11.57 -0.72 -16.59
N LEU A 21 10.47 -0.93 -15.85
CA LEU A 21 10.36 -0.66 -14.41
C LEU A 21 10.49 -1.92 -13.53
N LEU A 22 10.70 -3.10 -14.11
CA LEU A 22 10.83 -4.34 -13.32
C LEU A 22 12.04 -4.33 -12.38
N TRP A 23 13.15 -3.68 -12.75
CA TRP A 23 14.29 -3.52 -11.85
C TRP A 23 13.97 -2.72 -10.60
N VAL A 24 13.05 -1.74 -10.72
CA VAL A 24 12.55 -0.96 -9.57
C VAL A 24 11.81 -1.88 -8.62
N LEU A 25 10.94 -2.75 -9.15
CA LEU A 25 10.20 -3.72 -8.34
C LEU A 25 11.15 -4.60 -7.52
N VAL A 26 12.23 -5.12 -8.13
CA VAL A 26 13.23 -5.93 -7.41
C VAL A 26 13.85 -5.16 -6.25
N LEU A 27 14.24 -3.91 -6.47
CA LEU A 27 14.83 -3.08 -5.41
C LEU A 27 13.82 -2.75 -4.31
N VAL A 28 12.58 -2.46 -4.70
CA VAL A 28 11.52 -2.13 -3.74
C VAL A 28 11.12 -3.37 -2.93
N THR A 29 11.09 -4.57 -3.53
CA THR A 29 10.87 -5.84 -2.83
C THR A 29 11.94 -6.08 -1.75
N VAL A 30 13.21 -5.94 -2.09
CA VAL A 30 14.30 -6.08 -1.10
C VAL A 30 14.14 -5.06 0.02
N SER A 31 13.82 -3.83 -0.32
CA SER A 31 13.59 -2.75 0.64
C SER A 31 12.38 -3.03 1.53
N LEU A 32 11.27 -3.51 0.96
CA LEU A 32 10.05 -3.88 1.68
C LEU A 32 10.34 -4.96 2.73
N VAL A 33 10.99 -6.06 2.31
CA VAL A 33 11.37 -7.18 3.20
C VAL A 33 12.17 -6.67 4.39
N ILE A 34 13.16 -5.81 4.15
CA ILE A 34 14.04 -5.27 5.19
C ILE A 34 13.27 -4.34 6.13
N VAL A 35 12.48 -3.43 5.59
CA VAL A 35 11.74 -2.45 6.40
C VAL A 35 10.65 -3.15 7.23
N GLN A 36 9.91 -4.08 6.65
CA GLN A 36 8.88 -4.82 7.38
C GLN A 36 9.48 -5.76 8.42
N GLU A 37 10.59 -6.46 8.12
CA GLU A 37 11.28 -7.29 9.11
C GLU A 37 11.74 -6.45 10.30
N MET A 38 12.30 -5.28 10.05
CA MET A 38 12.74 -4.34 11.07
C MET A 38 11.59 -3.95 12.02
N CYS A 39 10.42 -3.62 11.46
CA CYS A 39 9.23 -3.27 12.23
C CYS A 39 8.64 -4.49 12.97
N ALA A 40 8.51 -5.64 12.31
CA ALA A 40 8.03 -6.87 12.92
C ALA A 40 8.91 -7.31 14.09
N ARG A 41 10.23 -7.27 13.92
CA ARG A 41 11.21 -7.60 14.98
C ARG A 41 11.13 -6.61 16.14
N MET A 42 10.97 -5.30 15.88
CA MET A 42 10.75 -4.32 16.96
C MET A 42 9.48 -4.64 17.73
N GLY A 43 8.38 -4.97 17.06
CA GLY A 43 7.14 -5.39 17.72
C GLY A 43 7.32 -6.62 18.62
N ALA A 44 8.01 -7.66 18.12
CA ALA A 44 8.29 -8.89 18.85
C ALA A 44 9.21 -8.69 20.07
N VAL A 45 10.22 -7.83 19.94
CA VAL A 45 11.21 -7.58 21.00
C VAL A 45 10.64 -6.68 22.08
N THR A 46 9.89 -5.64 21.69
CA THR A 46 9.46 -4.59 22.63
C THR A 46 8.04 -4.81 23.17
N GLY A 47 7.22 -5.61 22.48
CA GLY A 47 5.79 -5.73 22.77
C GLY A 47 5.00 -4.41 22.58
N LYS A 48 5.56 -3.44 21.82
CA LYS A 48 4.99 -2.10 21.63
C LYS A 48 4.81 -1.79 20.15
N GLY A 49 3.80 -0.98 19.88
CA GLY A 49 3.59 -0.40 18.56
C GLY A 49 4.66 0.63 18.19
N LEU A 50 4.80 0.91 16.89
CA LEU A 50 5.78 1.90 16.40
C LEU A 50 5.44 3.32 16.89
N SER A 51 4.15 3.65 16.97
CA SER A 51 3.68 4.94 17.47
C SER A 51 4.09 5.20 18.93
N ASP A 52 3.97 4.16 19.77
CA ASP A 52 4.39 4.21 21.18
C ASP A 52 5.87 4.45 21.30
N LEU A 53 6.70 3.70 20.54
CA LEU A 53 8.16 3.85 20.56
C LEU A 53 8.60 5.22 20.04
N ILE A 54 7.96 5.74 18.99
CA ILE A 54 8.22 7.11 18.49
C ILE A 54 7.95 8.12 19.60
N ARG A 55 6.83 7.99 20.32
CA ARG A 55 6.48 8.89 21.41
C ARG A 55 7.49 8.82 22.57
N GLU A 56 7.82 7.61 22.98
CA GLU A 56 8.71 7.39 24.16
C GLU A 56 10.14 7.85 23.90
N ARG A 57 10.65 7.66 22.67
CA ARG A 57 12.07 7.84 22.35
C ARG A 57 12.40 9.11 21.57
N LEU A 58 11.50 9.54 20.68
CA LEU A 58 11.73 10.71 19.83
C LEU A 58 10.99 11.96 20.32
N GLY A 59 10.09 11.79 21.28
CA GLY A 59 9.35 12.85 21.94
C GLY A 59 8.14 13.38 21.16
N ILE A 60 7.31 14.18 21.85
CA ILE A 60 5.99 14.59 21.37
C ILE A 60 5.99 15.36 20.04
N ARG A 61 7.02 16.19 19.80
CA ARG A 61 7.10 16.99 18.57
C ARG A 61 7.28 16.11 17.34
N TRP A 62 8.20 15.13 17.43
CA TRP A 62 8.43 14.18 16.35
C TRP A 62 7.22 13.27 16.17
N THR A 63 6.59 12.85 17.26
CA THR A 63 5.34 12.08 17.23
C THR A 63 4.23 12.81 16.50
N ALA A 64 3.99 14.08 16.83
CA ALA A 64 2.97 14.89 16.17
C ALA A 64 3.25 15.04 14.67
N PHE A 65 4.50 15.27 14.28
CA PHE A 65 4.90 15.37 12.87
C PHE A 65 4.72 14.04 12.13
N ALA A 66 5.17 12.91 12.71
CA ALA A 66 5.03 11.60 12.11
C ALA A 66 3.56 11.17 11.99
N MET A 67 2.75 11.43 13.02
CA MET A 67 1.32 11.10 13.03
C MET A 67 0.51 11.97 12.07
N LEU A 68 0.88 13.23 11.89
CA LEU A 68 0.28 14.08 10.86
C LEU A 68 0.59 13.56 9.45
N GLY A 69 1.85 13.23 9.18
CA GLY A 69 2.24 12.61 7.91
C GLY A 69 1.50 11.30 7.66
N LEU A 70 1.40 10.44 8.69
CA LEU A 70 0.63 9.20 8.63
C LEU A 70 -0.86 9.45 8.34
N LEU A 71 -1.46 10.41 9.02
CA LEU A 71 -2.88 10.74 8.83
C LEU A 71 -3.16 11.20 7.40
N VAL A 72 -2.30 12.06 6.84
CA VAL A 72 -2.43 12.53 5.45
C VAL A 72 -2.24 11.37 4.46
N ALA A 73 -1.21 10.55 4.65
CA ALA A 73 -0.95 9.38 3.82
C ALA A 73 -2.14 8.40 3.86
N ASN A 74 -2.60 8.03 5.04
CA ASN A 74 -3.66 7.05 5.20
C ASN A 74 -5.04 7.59 4.79
N ALA A 75 -5.30 8.88 4.97
CA ALA A 75 -6.50 9.51 4.45
C ALA A 75 -6.54 9.44 2.92
N SER A 76 -5.41 9.70 2.26
CA SER A 76 -5.32 9.58 0.81
C SER A 76 -5.51 8.13 0.33
N VAL A 77 -4.93 7.13 1.03
CA VAL A 77 -5.14 5.71 0.69
C VAL A 77 -6.58 5.29 0.98
N ALA A 78 -7.20 5.75 2.06
CA ALA A 78 -8.63 5.49 2.29
C ALA A 78 -9.48 6.03 1.13
N VAL A 79 -9.15 7.21 0.60
CA VAL A 79 -9.78 7.73 -0.63
C VAL A 79 -9.55 6.78 -1.81
N SER A 80 -8.34 6.23 -2.01
CA SER A 80 -8.07 5.32 -3.13
C SER A 80 -8.94 4.07 -3.07
N GLU A 81 -9.22 3.55 -1.88
CA GLU A 81 -10.08 2.36 -1.76
C GLU A 81 -11.53 2.65 -2.17
N PHE A 82 -12.09 3.78 -1.77
CA PHE A 82 -13.43 4.15 -2.21
C PHE A 82 -13.51 4.54 -3.69
N VAL A 83 -12.44 5.12 -4.25
CA VAL A 83 -12.30 5.35 -5.69
C VAL A 83 -12.20 4.02 -6.43
N GLY A 84 -11.50 3.02 -5.89
CA GLY A 84 -11.44 1.66 -6.42
C GLY A 84 -12.80 0.94 -6.36
N ILE A 85 -13.58 1.13 -5.29
CA ILE A 85 -14.96 0.63 -5.19
C ILE A 85 -15.83 1.25 -6.28
N ALA A 86 -15.71 2.57 -6.51
CA ALA A 86 -16.42 3.24 -7.60
C ALA A 86 -16.03 2.67 -8.96
N ALA A 87 -14.72 2.46 -9.18
CA ALA A 87 -14.19 1.86 -10.42
C ALA A 87 -14.71 0.44 -10.65
N ALA A 88 -14.76 -0.39 -9.60
CA ALA A 88 -15.37 -1.72 -9.69
C ALA A 88 -16.87 -1.63 -10.01
N GLY A 89 -17.58 -0.67 -9.42
CA GLY A 89 -18.98 -0.38 -9.76
C GLY A 89 -19.21 -0.04 -11.22
N ASP A 90 -18.35 0.82 -11.78
CA ASP A 90 -18.41 1.22 -13.19
C ASP A 90 -18.29 -0.01 -14.12
N LEU A 91 -17.43 -1.00 -13.79
CA LEU A 91 -17.30 -2.27 -14.54
C LEU A 91 -18.57 -3.14 -14.53
N PHE A 92 -19.37 -3.03 -13.47
CA PHE A 92 -20.64 -3.76 -13.34
C PHE A 92 -21.86 -2.93 -13.77
N GLY A 93 -21.65 -1.70 -14.26
CA GLY A 93 -22.73 -0.77 -14.59
C GLY A 93 -23.50 -0.26 -13.37
N ILE A 94 -22.92 -0.36 -12.18
CA ILE A 94 -23.51 0.13 -10.92
C ILE A 94 -23.06 1.57 -10.70
N PRO A 95 -23.99 2.54 -10.59
CA PRO A 95 -23.62 3.94 -10.45
C PRO A 95 -22.91 4.20 -9.10
N ARG A 96 -21.91 5.08 -9.13
CA ARG A 96 -21.07 5.45 -7.97
C ARG A 96 -21.89 5.91 -6.76
N TRP A 97 -22.94 6.70 -7.01
CA TRP A 97 -23.82 7.21 -5.96
C TRP A 97 -24.58 6.12 -5.19
N LEU A 98 -24.63 4.89 -5.71
CA LEU A 98 -25.24 3.73 -5.06
C LEU A 98 -24.17 2.84 -4.40
N ILE A 99 -23.13 2.41 -5.15
CA ILE A 99 -22.16 1.42 -4.67
C ILE A 99 -21.27 2.00 -3.54
N VAL A 100 -20.83 3.26 -3.67
CA VAL A 100 -19.91 3.88 -2.70
C VAL A 100 -20.57 4.07 -1.33
N PRO A 101 -21.77 4.67 -1.20
CA PRO A 101 -22.42 4.78 0.10
C PRO A 101 -22.81 3.44 0.71
N LEU A 102 -23.23 2.46 -0.12
CA LEU A 102 -23.54 1.11 0.39
C LEU A 102 -22.29 0.43 0.92
N ALA A 103 -21.17 0.50 0.22
CA ALA A 103 -19.90 -0.05 0.68
C ALA A 103 -19.41 0.64 1.96
N ALA A 104 -19.48 1.98 2.02
CA ALA A 104 -19.10 2.75 3.19
C ALA A 104 -19.95 2.36 4.43
N LEU A 105 -21.27 2.28 4.26
CA LEU A 105 -22.18 1.86 5.32
C LEU A 105 -21.92 0.41 5.76
N LEU A 106 -21.67 -0.49 4.80
CA LEU A 106 -21.36 -1.88 5.08
C LEU A 106 -20.05 -2.00 5.88
N LEU A 107 -18.96 -1.38 5.42
CA LEU A 107 -17.67 -1.39 6.12
C LEU A 107 -17.79 -0.79 7.52
N TRP A 108 -18.44 0.36 7.63
CA TRP A 108 -18.65 1.00 8.92
C TRP A 108 -19.45 0.12 9.87
N SER A 109 -20.55 -0.47 9.41
CA SER A 109 -21.40 -1.34 10.23
C SER A 109 -20.71 -2.64 10.66
N LEU A 110 -19.93 -3.26 9.78
CA LEU A 110 -19.17 -4.47 10.08
C LEU A 110 -18.14 -4.26 11.19
N VAL A 111 -17.52 -3.09 11.23
CA VAL A 111 -16.55 -2.75 12.27
C VAL A 111 -17.25 -2.35 13.56
N VAL A 112 -18.24 -1.47 13.50
CA VAL A 112 -18.95 -0.95 14.70
C VAL A 112 -19.73 -2.05 15.41
N PHE A 113 -20.31 -3.00 14.68
CA PHE A 113 -21.09 -4.11 15.26
C PHE A 113 -20.29 -5.40 15.45
N GLY A 114 -18.97 -5.36 15.22
CA GLY A 114 -18.07 -6.49 15.53
C GLY A 114 -18.16 -7.71 14.61
N SER A 115 -18.79 -7.59 13.45
CA SER A 115 -18.97 -8.67 12.48
C SER A 115 -17.85 -8.77 11.43
N TYR A 116 -16.82 -7.95 11.55
CA TYR A 116 -15.77 -7.80 10.53
C TYR A 116 -15.02 -9.10 10.18
N ARG A 117 -14.72 -9.97 11.16
CA ARG A 117 -13.96 -11.20 10.94
C ARG A 117 -14.59 -12.17 9.91
N SER A 118 -15.91 -12.20 9.83
CA SER A 118 -16.62 -13.09 8.87
C SER A 118 -16.57 -12.50 7.46
N ALA A 119 -16.71 -11.18 7.33
CA ALA A 119 -16.63 -10.48 6.07
C ALA A 119 -15.19 -10.45 5.52
N GLU A 120 -14.20 -10.33 6.39
CA GLU A 120 -12.77 -10.38 6.04
C GLU A 120 -12.41 -11.62 5.23
N ARG A 121 -12.90 -12.80 5.64
CA ARG A 121 -12.66 -14.05 4.91
C ARG A 121 -13.26 -14.05 3.51
N LEU A 122 -14.42 -13.43 3.34
CA LEU A 122 -15.07 -13.29 2.04
C LEU A 122 -14.27 -12.37 1.14
N PHE A 123 -13.83 -11.20 1.66
CA PHE A 123 -13.04 -10.24 0.90
C PHE A 123 -11.65 -10.78 0.55
N LEU A 124 -11.01 -11.51 1.46
CA LEU A 124 -9.78 -12.27 1.16
C LEU A 124 -9.99 -13.28 0.03
N GLY A 125 -11.15 -13.95 -0.01
CA GLY A 125 -11.50 -14.85 -1.11
C GLY A 125 -11.52 -14.13 -2.46
N PHE A 126 -12.04 -12.90 -2.52
CA PHE A 126 -12.02 -12.09 -3.75
C PHE A 126 -10.61 -11.62 -4.13
N THR A 127 -9.74 -11.32 -3.17
CA THR A 127 -8.36 -10.93 -3.49
C THR A 127 -7.55 -12.06 -4.13
N LEU A 128 -7.93 -13.33 -3.91
CA LEU A 128 -7.30 -14.47 -4.58
C LEU A 128 -7.46 -14.42 -6.10
N ILE A 129 -8.42 -13.66 -6.62
CA ILE A 129 -8.61 -13.45 -8.07
C ILE A 129 -7.35 -12.83 -8.70
N PHE A 130 -6.55 -12.05 -7.96
CA PHE A 130 -5.32 -11.46 -8.50
C PHE A 130 -4.25 -12.49 -8.82
N PHE A 131 -4.34 -13.71 -8.28
CA PHE A 131 -3.52 -14.84 -8.77
C PHE A 131 -3.85 -15.25 -10.22
N ALA A 132 -4.90 -14.69 -10.83
CA ALA A 132 -5.13 -14.79 -12.25
C ALA A 132 -4.06 -14.07 -13.10
N TYR A 133 -3.41 -13.03 -12.57
CA TYR A 133 -2.37 -12.30 -13.31
C TYR A 133 -1.15 -13.16 -13.70
N PRO A 134 -0.59 -14.03 -12.85
CA PRO A 134 0.41 -15.00 -13.29
C PRO A 134 -0.04 -15.82 -14.49
N ILE A 135 -1.26 -16.35 -14.47
CA ILE A 135 -1.80 -17.17 -15.55
C ILE A 135 -2.00 -16.33 -16.81
N ALA A 136 -2.59 -15.14 -16.69
CA ALA A 136 -2.79 -14.21 -17.79
C ALA A 136 -1.48 -13.79 -18.44
N ALA A 137 -0.43 -13.52 -17.65
CA ALA A 137 0.89 -13.16 -18.13
C ALA A 137 1.51 -14.29 -18.98
N PHE A 138 1.43 -15.55 -18.53
CA PHE A 138 1.91 -16.67 -19.34
C PHE A 138 1.12 -16.86 -20.64
N LEU A 139 -0.20 -16.69 -20.62
CA LEU A 139 -1.06 -16.79 -21.79
C LEU A 139 -0.82 -15.65 -22.79
N ALA A 140 -0.46 -14.46 -22.31
CA ALA A 140 -0.10 -13.31 -23.13
C ALA A 140 1.22 -13.50 -23.92
N ARG A 141 1.96 -14.57 -23.65
CA ARG A 141 3.23 -14.93 -24.31
C ARG A 141 4.25 -13.78 -24.37
N PRO A 142 4.64 -13.23 -23.20
CA PRO A 142 5.61 -12.15 -23.15
C PRO A 142 6.95 -12.59 -23.72
N ARG A 143 7.74 -11.62 -24.16
CA ARG A 143 9.14 -11.88 -24.54
C ARG A 143 9.99 -12.03 -23.29
N TRP A 144 10.09 -13.23 -22.75
CA TRP A 144 10.79 -13.50 -21.49
C TRP A 144 12.22 -12.98 -21.44
N GLY A 145 12.92 -12.92 -22.60
CA GLY A 145 14.25 -12.29 -22.67
C GLY A 145 14.21 -10.79 -22.31
N GLU A 146 13.20 -10.06 -22.78
CA GLU A 146 13.02 -8.64 -22.44
C GLU A 146 12.59 -8.47 -20.97
N VAL A 147 11.74 -9.36 -20.47
CA VAL A 147 11.34 -9.39 -19.04
C VAL A 147 12.54 -9.58 -18.13
N LEU A 148 13.38 -10.59 -18.42
CA LEU A 148 14.60 -10.88 -17.64
C LEU A 148 15.61 -9.71 -17.73
N THR A 149 15.76 -9.11 -18.91
CA THR A 149 16.60 -7.93 -19.08
C THR A 149 16.07 -6.77 -18.24
N GLY A 150 14.75 -6.53 -18.24
CA GLY A 150 14.10 -5.49 -17.45
C GLY A 150 14.24 -5.68 -15.93
N LEU A 151 14.39 -6.93 -15.45
CA LEU A 151 14.65 -7.22 -14.02
C LEU A 151 16.08 -6.84 -13.58
N VAL A 152 17.07 -7.00 -14.48
CA VAL A 152 18.50 -6.92 -14.12
C VAL A 152 19.13 -5.62 -14.57
N VAL A 153 18.69 -5.09 -15.71
CA VAL A 153 19.30 -3.89 -16.30
C VAL A 153 18.48 -2.65 -15.97
N PRO A 154 19.00 -1.74 -15.12
CA PRO A 154 18.31 -0.49 -14.83
C PRO A 154 18.16 0.38 -16.08
N SER A 155 16.94 0.79 -16.37
CA SER A 155 16.65 1.76 -17.41
C SER A 155 16.24 3.07 -16.76
N LEU A 156 17.14 4.03 -16.73
CA LEU A 156 16.89 5.33 -16.11
C LEU A 156 16.38 6.34 -17.15
N GLN A 157 15.22 6.90 -16.92
CA GLN A 157 14.66 8.01 -17.69
C GLN A 157 14.44 9.18 -16.75
N PRO A 158 15.27 10.25 -16.81
CA PRO A 158 15.21 11.34 -15.86
C PRO A 158 14.11 12.36 -16.23
N ASP A 159 12.95 11.90 -16.68
CA ASP A 159 11.76 12.74 -16.86
C ASP A 159 10.83 12.65 -15.65
N ARG A 160 9.97 13.69 -15.51
CA ARG A 160 9.05 13.79 -14.36
C ARG A 160 8.06 12.63 -14.29
N GLY A 161 7.54 12.19 -15.41
CA GLY A 161 6.57 11.08 -15.47
C GLY A 161 7.16 9.77 -14.98
N TYR A 162 8.38 9.47 -15.42
CA TYR A 162 9.11 8.29 -14.97
C TYR A 162 9.42 8.31 -13.47
N ILE A 163 9.94 9.45 -12.96
CA ILE A 163 10.25 9.59 -11.53
C ILE A 163 8.97 9.51 -10.69
N ALA A 164 7.87 10.13 -11.14
CA ALA A 164 6.58 10.04 -10.48
C ALA A 164 6.07 8.58 -10.45
N MET A 165 6.22 7.83 -11.55
CA MET A 165 5.84 6.42 -11.58
C MET A 165 6.71 5.57 -10.64
N VAL A 166 8.03 5.78 -10.62
CA VAL A 166 8.92 5.12 -9.65
C VAL A 166 8.49 5.43 -8.22
N MET A 167 8.16 6.69 -7.91
CA MET A 167 7.66 7.09 -6.59
C MET A 167 6.30 6.46 -6.27
N ALA A 168 5.42 6.30 -7.26
CA ALA A 168 4.16 5.60 -7.08
C ALA A 168 4.38 4.12 -6.74
N LEU A 169 5.30 3.43 -7.43
CA LEU A 169 5.66 2.05 -7.14
C LEU A 169 6.26 1.89 -5.73
N ILE A 170 7.14 2.81 -5.34
CA ILE A 170 7.69 2.82 -3.97
C ILE A 170 6.58 3.07 -2.95
N GLY A 171 5.72 4.06 -3.19
CA GLY A 171 4.68 4.48 -2.26
C GLY A 171 3.59 3.43 -2.06
N THR A 172 3.27 2.64 -3.09
CA THR A 172 2.31 1.55 -2.97
C THR A 172 2.90 0.33 -2.25
N THR A 173 4.19 0.06 -2.44
CA THR A 173 4.85 -1.12 -1.84
C THR A 173 5.32 -0.85 -0.41
N ILE A 174 5.92 0.33 -0.15
CA ILE A 174 6.47 0.70 1.17
C ILE A 174 5.61 1.82 1.77
N THR A 175 4.33 1.53 1.99
CA THR A 175 3.40 2.50 2.56
C THR A 175 3.66 2.75 4.04
N PRO A 176 3.52 3.99 4.54
CA PRO A 176 3.73 4.32 5.95
C PRO A 176 2.92 3.45 6.92
N TYR A 177 1.64 3.20 6.61
CA TYR A 177 0.73 2.47 7.50
C TYR A 177 1.14 1.01 7.70
N GLN A 178 1.68 0.35 6.68
CA GLN A 178 2.10 -1.06 6.76
C GLN A 178 3.13 -1.27 7.86
N GLN A 179 4.06 -0.33 8.02
CA GLN A 179 5.11 -0.40 9.02
C GLN A 179 4.54 -0.35 10.45
N LEU A 180 3.58 0.55 10.67
CA LEU A 180 2.89 0.65 11.95
C LEU A 180 2.02 -0.58 12.21
N PHE A 181 1.27 -1.02 11.19
CA PHE A 181 0.40 -2.18 11.28
C PHE A 181 1.18 -3.47 11.60
N VAL A 182 2.27 -3.75 10.87
CA VAL A 182 3.09 -4.94 11.07
C VAL A 182 3.68 -4.96 12.47
N GLN A 183 4.18 -3.83 12.96
CA GLN A 183 4.75 -3.74 14.29
C GLN A 183 3.68 -3.94 15.39
N SER A 184 2.56 -3.21 15.32
CA SER A 184 1.48 -3.33 16.31
C SER A 184 0.85 -4.72 16.30
N SER A 185 0.60 -5.30 15.12
CA SER A 185 0.07 -6.66 14.97
C SER A 185 1.01 -7.72 15.57
N THR A 186 2.33 -7.54 15.39
CA THR A 186 3.33 -8.46 15.98
C THR A 186 3.40 -8.30 17.50
N ALA A 187 3.34 -7.08 18.00
CA ALA A 187 3.31 -6.80 19.43
C ALA A 187 2.07 -7.40 20.11
N GLU A 188 0.89 -7.26 19.49
CA GLU A 188 -0.36 -7.84 20.02
C GLU A 188 -0.37 -9.38 20.07
N LYS A 189 0.34 -10.03 19.14
CA LYS A 189 0.50 -11.51 19.17
C LYS A 189 1.30 -12.01 20.37
N GLY A 190 2.00 -11.13 21.10
CA GLY A 190 2.80 -11.48 22.27
C GLY A 190 3.94 -12.45 21.97
N LEU A 191 4.45 -12.43 20.75
CA LEU A 191 5.51 -13.33 20.27
C LEU A 191 6.86 -12.89 20.84
N SER A 192 7.56 -13.78 21.53
CA SER A 192 8.88 -13.51 22.13
C SER A 192 9.83 -14.69 21.91
N GLY A 193 11.14 -14.44 21.97
CA GLY A 193 12.15 -15.49 21.92
C GLY A 193 12.19 -16.25 20.59
N ASP A 194 11.96 -17.57 20.61
CA ASP A 194 12.05 -18.44 19.43
C ASP A 194 11.03 -18.09 18.33
N ALA A 195 9.94 -17.43 18.69
CA ALA A 195 8.92 -16.99 17.73
C ALA A 195 9.38 -15.85 16.80
N ILE A 196 10.46 -15.12 17.14
CA ILE A 196 11.01 -14.05 16.28
C ILE A 196 11.41 -14.61 14.90
N GLN A 197 11.99 -15.80 14.84
CA GLN A 197 12.38 -16.43 13.58
C GLN A 197 11.15 -16.77 12.73
N GLN A 198 10.08 -17.25 13.35
CA GLN A 198 8.82 -17.53 12.64
C GLN A 198 8.19 -16.24 12.10
N VAL A 199 8.13 -15.17 12.89
CA VAL A 199 7.66 -13.84 12.44
C VAL A 199 8.44 -13.36 11.23
N ARG A 200 9.77 -13.53 11.24
CA ARG A 200 10.64 -13.16 10.13
C ARG A 200 10.29 -13.93 8.85
N VAL A 201 10.14 -15.26 8.96
CA VAL A 201 9.80 -16.11 7.80
C VAL A 201 8.43 -15.74 7.24
N ASP A 202 7.42 -15.62 8.10
CA ASP A 202 6.05 -15.25 7.70
C ASP A 202 6.03 -13.91 6.96
N ASN A 203 6.77 -12.94 7.51
CA ASN A 203 6.83 -11.59 6.92
C ASN A 203 7.54 -11.59 5.56
N VAL A 204 8.70 -12.25 5.45
CA VAL A 204 9.43 -12.36 4.19
C VAL A 204 8.59 -13.06 3.12
N MET A 205 7.94 -14.16 3.47
CA MET A 205 7.09 -14.90 2.54
C MET A 205 5.88 -14.07 2.10
N GLY A 206 5.26 -13.32 3.01
CA GLY A 206 4.15 -12.43 2.69
C GLY A 206 4.55 -11.32 1.71
N CYS A 207 5.70 -10.67 1.94
CA CYS A 207 6.24 -9.65 1.04
C CYS A 207 6.51 -10.22 -0.35
N LEU A 208 7.23 -11.35 -0.43
CA LEU A 208 7.57 -11.97 -1.70
C LEU A 208 6.34 -12.42 -2.48
N LEU A 209 5.33 -12.97 -1.80
CA LEU A 209 4.09 -13.42 -2.44
C LEU A 209 3.30 -12.25 -3.03
N SER A 210 3.23 -11.13 -2.32
CA SER A 210 2.59 -9.90 -2.81
C SER A 210 3.30 -9.39 -4.07
N ASP A 211 4.62 -9.23 -3.99
CA ASP A 211 5.41 -8.63 -5.07
C ASP A 211 5.52 -9.55 -6.30
N VAL A 212 5.37 -10.87 -6.13
CA VAL A 212 5.21 -11.80 -7.27
C VAL A 212 3.92 -11.50 -8.04
N VAL A 213 2.83 -11.19 -7.38
CA VAL A 213 1.59 -10.77 -8.07
C VAL A 213 1.83 -9.45 -8.81
N ASP A 214 2.48 -8.47 -8.17
CA ASP A 214 2.80 -7.18 -8.75
C ASP A 214 3.73 -7.31 -9.98
N PHE A 215 4.71 -8.20 -9.91
CA PHE A 215 5.54 -8.56 -11.06
C PHE A 215 4.69 -9.04 -12.24
N PHE A 216 3.76 -9.95 -11.99
CA PHE A 216 2.91 -10.47 -13.06
C PHE A 216 1.87 -9.47 -13.55
N ILE A 217 1.45 -8.49 -12.74
CA ILE A 217 0.64 -7.36 -13.21
C ILE A 217 1.43 -6.55 -14.25
N ILE A 218 2.69 -6.18 -13.95
CA ILE A 218 3.53 -5.45 -14.91
C ILE A 218 3.77 -6.30 -16.17
N VAL A 219 4.05 -7.60 -16.03
CA VAL A 219 4.32 -8.48 -17.18
C VAL A 219 3.08 -8.64 -18.05
N ALA A 220 1.91 -8.86 -17.46
CA ALA A 220 0.66 -9.02 -18.20
C ALA A 220 0.30 -7.73 -18.95
N THR A 221 0.35 -6.57 -18.29
CA THR A 221 0.02 -5.27 -18.92
C THR A 221 1.08 -4.87 -19.96
N GLY A 222 2.35 -5.18 -19.71
CA GLY A 222 3.44 -4.99 -20.68
C GLY A 222 3.28 -5.85 -21.93
N ALA A 223 2.82 -7.10 -21.79
CA ALA A 223 2.61 -8.01 -22.91
C ALA A 223 1.33 -7.74 -23.70
N THR A 224 0.33 -7.11 -23.09
CA THR A 224 -0.98 -6.86 -23.70
C THR A 224 -1.16 -5.40 -24.08
N LEU A 225 -1.14 -4.49 -23.10
CA LEU A 225 -1.48 -3.08 -23.31
C LEU A 225 -0.34 -2.29 -23.96
N PHE A 226 0.89 -2.43 -23.44
CA PHE A 226 2.06 -1.72 -23.97
C PHE A 226 2.31 -2.01 -25.45
N VAL A 227 2.22 -3.27 -25.85
CA VAL A 227 2.44 -3.71 -27.25
C VAL A 227 1.42 -3.10 -28.20
N HIS A 228 0.20 -2.82 -27.70
CA HIS A 228 -0.88 -2.20 -28.49
C HIS A 228 -0.97 -0.68 -28.31
N GLY A 229 -0.06 -0.06 -27.54
CA GLY A 229 -0.05 1.37 -27.29
C GLY A 229 -1.25 1.87 -26.47
N VAL A 230 -1.85 1.01 -25.66
CA VAL A 230 -2.99 1.33 -24.80
C VAL A 230 -2.47 1.82 -23.44
N THR A 231 -2.82 3.05 -23.08
CA THR A 231 -2.58 3.60 -21.74
C THR A 231 -3.70 3.18 -20.80
N VAL A 232 -3.39 2.98 -19.52
CA VAL A 232 -4.37 2.65 -18.48
C VAL A 232 -4.92 3.94 -17.88
N GLU A 233 -6.12 4.33 -18.31
CA GLU A 233 -6.84 5.50 -17.79
C GLU A 233 -8.07 5.11 -16.97
N THR A 234 -8.62 3.92 -17.22
CA THR A 234 -9.81 3.39 -16.57
C THR A 234 -9.56 2.00 -15.99
N ALA A 235 -10.45 1.56 -15.10
CA ALA A 235 -10.43 0.19 -14.58
C ALA A 235 -10.69 -0.85 -15.70
N GLU A 236 -11.43 -0.48 -16.73
CA GLU A 236 -11.65 -1.34 -17.89
C GLU A 236 -10.36 -1.57 -18.69
N ASP A 237 -9.54 -0.53 -18.87
CA ASP A 237 -8.24 -0.68 -19.54
C ASP A 237 -7.33 -1.63 -18.73
N ALA A 238 -7.29 -1.48 -17.40
CA ALA A 238 -6.54 -2.39 -16.53
C ALA A 238 -7.04 -3.84 -16.62
N ALA A 239 -8.37 -4.03 -16.72
CA ALA A 239 -8.98 -5.35 -16.84
C ALA A 239 -8.61 -6.08 -18.14
N ARG A 240 -8.32 -5.34 -19.24
CA ARG A 240 -7.90 -5.93 -20.53
C ARG A 240 -6.61 -6.74 -20.43
N ALA A 241 -5.77 -6.49 -19.43
CA ALA A 241 -4.60 -7.33 -19.17
C ALA A 241 -4.96 -8.80 -18.84
N LEU A 242 -6.19 -9.05 -18.41
CA LEU A 242 -6.72 -10.39 -18.13
C LEU A 242 -7.44 -11.03 -19.32
N GLU A 243 -7.63 -10.32 -20.44
CA GLU A 243 -8.31 -10.86 -21.64
C GLU A 243 -7.67 -12.17 -22.16
N PRO A 244 -6.33 -12.36 -22.16
CA PRO A 244 -5.72 -13.60 -22.60
C PRO A 244 -6.17 -14.82 -21.78
N LEU A 245 -6.56 -14.63 -20.51
CA LEU A 245 -7.08 -15.68 -19.63
C LEU A 245 -8.60 -15.78 -19.69
N ALA A 246 -9.29 -14.65 -19.57
CA ALA A 246 -10.72 -14.62 -19.24
C ALA A 246 -11.58 -14.13 -20.42
N GLY A 247 -10.99 -13.69 -21.54
CA GLY A 247 -11.71 -13.16 -22.68
C GLY A 247 -12.71 -12.07 -22.26
N SER A 248 -13.97 -12.21 -22.67
CA SER A 248 -15.05 -11.26 -22.31
C SER A 248 -15.38 -11.18 -20.81
N ALA A 249 -14.93 -12.15 -20.00
CA ALA A 249 -15.12 -12.14 -18.55
C ALA A 249 -13.99 -11.39 -17.79
N ALA A 250 -13.01 -10.83 -18.50
CA ALA A 250 -11.86 -10.13 -17.89
C ALA A 250 -12.30 -8.97 -16.98
N SER A 251 -13.24 -8.13 -17.44
CA SER A 251 -13.78 -7.01 -16.66
C SER A 251 -14.52 -7.47 -15.40
N THR A 252 -15.27 -8.57 -15.48
CA THR A 252 -15.97 -9.15 -14.32
C THR A 252 -14.98 -9.71 -13.30
N LEU A 253 -13.99 -10.47 -13.78
CA LEU A 253 -12.96 -11.05 -12.92
C LEU A 253 -12.15 -9.96 -12.21
N PHE A 254 -11.69 -8.96 -12.96
CA PHE A 254 -10.97 -7.82 -12.42
C PHE A 254 -11.80 -7.02 -11.43
N GLY A 255 -13.06 -6.71 -11.79
CA GLY A 255 -13.96 -5.93 -10.94
C GLY A 255 -14.27 -6.60 -9.60
N LEU A 256 -14.47 -7.94 -9.58
CA LEU A 256 -14.66 -8.69 -8.34
C LEU A 256 -13.40 -8.67 -7.46
N GLY A 257 -12.23 -8.87 -8.06
CA GLY A 257 -10.96 -8.79 -7.35
C GLY A 257 -10.71 -7.42 -6.75
N LEU A 258 -10.88 -6.37 -7.56
CA LEU A 258 -10.72 -4.98 -7.15
C LEU A 258 -11.69 -4.61 -6.03
N PHE A 259 -12.97 -4.96 -6.18
CA PHE A 259 -13.98 -4.70 -5.14
C PHE A 259 -13.62 -5.38 -3.81
N GLY A 260 -13.24 -6.67 -3.85
CA GLY A 260 -12.87 -7.40 -2.65
C GLY A 260 -11.62 -6.82 -1.96
N ALA A 261 -10.59 -6.47 -2.73
CA ALA A 261 -9.38 -5.85 -2.21
C ALA A 261 -9.67 -4.48 -1.56
N CYS A 262 -10.47 -3.64 -2.24
CA CYS A 262 -10.86 -2.33 -1.73
C CYS A 262 -11.72 -2.43 -0.48
N MET A 263 -12.63 -3.41 -0.40
CA MET A 263 -13.43 -3.63 0.81
C MET A 263 -12.57 -4.09 1.99
N LEU A 264 -11.56 -4.92 1.74
CA LEU A 264 -10.62 -5.35 2.78
C LEU A 264 -9.77 -4.18 3.27
N ALA A 265 -9.11 -3.48 2.36
CA ALA A 265 -8.23 -2.35 2.68
C ALA A 265 -9.00 -1.16 3.24
N GLY A 266 -10.19 -0.88 2.70
CA GLY A 266 -11.09 0.20 3.14
C GLY A 266 -11.57 0.08 4.58
N ALA A 267 -11.49 -1.11 5.18
CA ALA A 267 -11.72 -1.30 6.61
C ALA A 267 -10.42 -1.24 7.42
N VAL A 268 -9.37 -1.93 6.96
CA VAL A 268 -8.09 -2.06 7.69
C VAL A 268 -7.37 -0.73 7.81
N LEU A 269 -7.34 0.09 6.77
CA LEU A 269 -6.63 1.37 6.74
C LEU A 269 -7.16 2.40 7.75
N PRO A 270 -8.48 2.71 7.79
CA PRO A 270 -9.03 3.60 8.78
C PRO A 270 -8.84 3.09 10.21
N LEU A 271 -8.95 1.77 10.43
CA LEU A 271 -8.69 1.14 11.74
C LEU A 271 -7.24 1.33 12.17
N THR A 272 -6.27 0.99 11.30
CA THR A 272 -4.84 1.13 11.60
C THR A 272 -4.50 2.59 11.93
N THR A 273 -5.08 3.54 11.20
CA THR A 273 -4.88 4.96 11.46
C THR A 273 -5.43 5.37 12.83
N ALA A 274 -6.65 4.93 13.15
CA ALA A 274 -7.27 5.22 14.44
C ALA A 274 -6.46 4.61 15.59
N TYR A 275 -6.00 3.36 15.46
CA TYR A 275 -5.11 2.72 16.43
C TYR A 275 -3.82 3.50 16.62
N SER A 276 -3.10 3.81 15.54
CA SER A 276 -1.80 4.48 15.59
C SER A 276 -1.88 5.88 16.24
N LEU A 277 -2.92 6.65 15.88
CA LEU A 277 -3.12 7.98 16.47
C LEU A 277 -3.53 7.89 17.95
N CYS A 278 -4.43 6.97 18.30
CA CYS A 278 -4.82 6.79 19.69
C CYS A 278 -3.66 6.30 20.57
N GLU A 279 -2.83 5.38 20.06
CA GLU A 279 -1.59 4.95 20.72
C GLU A 279 -0.63 6.12 20.96
N ALA A 280 -0.34 6.86 19.90
CA ALA A 280 0.60 7.99 19.95
C ALA A 280 0.21 9.06 20.97
N PHE A 281 -1.09 9.33 21.13
CA PHE A 281 -1.59 10.40 22.00
C PHE A 281 -2.22 9.91 23.31
N GLY A 282 -2.29 8.59 23.53
CA GLY A 282 -2.80 8.00 24.76
C GLY A 282 -4.32 8.04 24.88
N PHE A 283 -5.05 8.04 23.77
CA PHE A 283 -6.51 7.93 23.76
C PHE A 283 -6.97 6.47 23.89
N GLU A 284 -8.17 6.28 24.42
CA GLU A 284 -8.83 4.99 24.46
C GLU A 284 -9.03 4.42 23.03
N LYS A 285 -8.73 3.14 22.85
CA LYS A 285 -8.77 2.44 21.57
C LYS A 285 -9.37 1.05 21.69
N GLY A 286 -9.89 0.53 20.60
CA GLY A 286 -10.36 -0.86 20.49
C GLY A 286 -11.66 -1.01 19.71
N ILE A 287 -11.72 -2.05 18.87
CA ILE A 287 -12.89 -2.37 18.03
C ILE A 287 -14.09 -2.82 18.87
N SER A 288 -13.85 -3.40 20.05
CA SER A 288 -14.91 -3.85 20.96
C SER A 288 -15.53 -2.73 21.78
N ARG A 289 -15.03 -1.49 21.66
CA ARG A 289 -15.50 -0.33 22.38
C ARG A 289 -16.54 0.45 21.59
N CYS A 290 -17.54 0.98 22.27
CA CYS A 290 -18.56 1.84 21.63
C CYS A 290 -18.07 3.29 21.53
N PHE A 291 -18.80 4.12 20.77
CA PHE A 291 -18.51 5.56 20.61
C PHE A 291 -18.37 6.34 21.92
N ARG A 292 -19.10 5.93 23.00
CA ARG A 292 -19.00 6.58 24.30
C ARG A 292 -17.69 6.28 25.02
N GLU A 293 -17.13 5.10 24.79
CA GLU A 293 -15.91 4.64 25.46
C GLU A 293 -14.66 5.09 24.73
N ALA A 294 -14.67 5.12 23.40
CA ALA A 294 -13.54 5.50 22.56
C ALA A 294 -13.93 6.50 21.46
N PRO A 295 -14.35 7.72 21.82
CA PRO A 295 -14.91 8.68 20.84
C PRO A 295 -13.89 9.16 19.83
N VAL A 296 -12.61 9.31 20.20
CA VAL A 296 -11.54 9.73 19.28
C VAL A 296 -11.25 8.62 18.26
N PHE A 297 -11.14 7.39 18.72
CA PHE A 297 -10.89 6.23 17.87
C PHE A 297 -12.00 6.05 16.81
N MET A 298 -13.25 6.02 17.28
CA MET A 298 -14.41 5.88 16.40
C MET A 298 -14.61 7.09 15.49
N GLY A 299 -14.26 8.29 15.96
CA GLY A 299 -14.32 9.53 15.19
C GLY A 299 -13.34 9.53 14.03
N ILE A 300 -12.07 9.12 14.25
CA ILE A 300 -11.04 8.99 13.21
C ILE A 300 -11.46 7.93 12.18
N PHE A 301 -11.87 6.75 12.66
CA PHE A 301 -12.33 5.66 11.80
C PHE A 301 -13.49 6.10 10.89
N THR A 302 -14.54 6.66 11.47
CA THR A 302 -15.72 7.15 10.74
C THR A 302 -15.36 8.29 9.79
N GLY A 303 -14.54 9.24 10.24
CA GLY A 303 -14.12 10.40 9.46
C GLY A 303 -13.36 9.99 8.19
N LEU A 304 -12.49 8.99 8.27
CA LEU A 304 -11.74 8.48 7.10
C LEU A 304 -12.65 7.76 6.09
N ILE A 305 -13.61 6.96 6.56
CA ILE A 305 -14.61 6.32 5.68
C ILE A 305 -15.46 7.39 4.98
N VAL A 306 -15.97 8.38 5.72
CA VAL A 306 -16.77 9.45 5.15
C VAL A 306 -15.96 10.27 4.15
N LEU A 307 -14.72 10.63 4.47
CA LEU A 307 -13.83 11.35 3.57
C LEU A 307 -13.60 10.57 2.27
N GLY A 308 -13.25 9.28 2.38
CA GLY A 308 -13.04 8.41 1.22
C GLY A 308 -14.27 8.32 0.33
N ALA A 309 -15.44 8.09 0.94
CA ALA A 309 -16.70 8.01 0.21
C ALA A 309 -17.06 9.33 -0.47
N LEU A 310 -16.93 10.48 0.21
CA LEU A 310 -17.24 11.78 -0.36
C LEU A 310 -16.37 12.13 -1.56
N VAL A 311 -15.07 11.87 -1.49
CA VAL A 311 -14.14 12.13 -2.59
C VAL A 311 -14.44 11.21 -3.77
N ALA A 312 -14.73 9.92 -3.53
CA ALA A 312 -15.08 8.97 -4.60
C ALA A 312 -16.39 9.32 -5.33
N LEU A 313 -17.27 10.08 -4.70
CA LEU A 313 -18.52 10.54 -5.30
C LEU A 313 -18.36 11.79 -6.19
N ILE A 314 -17.18 12.41 -6.26
CA ILE A 314 -16.94 13.59 -7.11
C ILE A 314 -17.12 13.19 -8.58
N PRO A 315 -18.04 13.85 -9.33
CA PRO A 315 -18.26 13.52 -10.73
C PRO A 315 -17.03 13.84 -11.59
N GLY A 316 -16.73 12.97 -12.56
CA GLY A 316 -15.64 13.22 -13.51
C GLY A 316 -14.24 13.05 -12.93
N LEU A 317 -14.10 12.48 -11.71
CA LEU A 317 -12.80 12.19 -11.14
C LEU A 317 -12.03 11.19 -12.02
N PRO A 318 -10.81 11.51 -12.49
CA PRO A 318 -10.00 10.59 -13.29
C PRO A 318 -9.40 9.53 -12.34
N ILE A 319 -9.96 8.31 -12.39
CA ILE A 319 -9.69 7.25 -11.41
C ILE A 319 -8.21 6.91 -11.34
N ILE A 320 -7.62 6.42 -12.44
CA ILE A 320 -6.24 5.92 -12.44
C ILE A 320 -5.22 7.02 -12.12
N PRO A 321 -5.29 8.22 -12.71
CA PRO A 321 -4.41 9.32 -12.32
C PRO A 321 -4.49 9.68 -10.83
N VAL A 322 -5.68 9.65 -10.24
CA VAL A 322 -5.87 9.91 -8.82
C VAL A 322 -5.23 8.81 -7.97
N LEU A 323 -5.42 7.53 -8.32
CA LEU A 323 -4.80 6.41 -7.62
C LEU A 323 -3.26 6.51 -7.66
N ILE A 324 -2.69 6.81 -8.83
CA ILE A 324 -1.24 7.01 -8.98
C ILE A 324 -0.76 8.20 -8.14
N ALA A 325 -1.45 9.34 -8.19
CA ALA A 325 -1.08 10.53 -7.43
C ALA A 325 -1.08 10.27 -5.90
N ILE A 326 -2.05 9.51 -5.41
CA ILE A 326 -2.11 9.08 -4.01
C ILE A 326 -0.88 8.25 -3.65
N GLN A 327 -0.45 7.33 -4.49
CA GLN A 327 0.73 6.51 -4.21
C GLN A 327 2.04 7.30 -4.33
N VAL A 328 2.12 8.27 -5.23
CA VAL A 328 3.22 9.25 -5.25
C VAL A 328 3.30 10.00 -3.91
N LEU A 329 2.16 10.47 -3.39
CA LEU A 329 2.09 11.14 -2.09
C LEU A 329 2.55 10.22 -0.95
N ASN A 330 2.14 8.96 -0.95
CA ASN A 330 2.62 7.95 0.00
C ASN A 330 4.13 7.77 -0.07
N GLY A 331 4.70 7.66 -1.27
CA GLY A 331 6.14 7.58 -1.47
C GLY A 331 6.88 8.79 -0.90
N VAL A 332 6.34 10.00 -1.10
CA VAL A 332 6.89 11.27 -0.57
C VAL A 332 6.83 11.32 0.96
N LEU A 333 5.79 10.76 1.58
CA LEU A 333 5.60 10.76 3.03
C LEU A 333 6.29 9.58 3.75
N SER A 334 6.63 8.51 3.03
CA SER A 334 7.27 7.31 3.60
C SER A 334 8.54 7.59 4.40
N PRO A 335 9.47 8.50 4.00
CA PRO A 335 10.68 8.80 4.76
C PRO A 335 10.43 9.20 6.21
N ILE A 336 9.30 9.82 6.51
CA ILE A 336 8.96 10.28 7.87
C ILE A 336 8.92 9.07 8.83
N VAL A 337 8.22 8.01 8.45
CA VAL A 337 8.08 6.79 9.24
C VAL A 337 9.34 5.93 9.18
N LEU A 338 9.95 5.83 7.99
CA LEU A 338 11.15 5.00 7.76
C LEU A 338 12.36 5.50 8.55
N ILE A 339 12.57 6.82 8.65
CA ILE A 339 13.64 7.40 9.48
C ILE A 339 13.41 7.05 10.95
N ALA A 340 12.20 7.16 11.44
CA ALA A 340 11.88 6.80 12.82
C ALA A 340 12.12 5.30 13.08
N ALA A 341 11.63 4.42 12.21
CA ALA A 341 11.83 2.97 12.31
C ALA A 341 13.32 2.59 12.27
N LEU A 342 14.09 3.15 11.33
CA LEU A 342 15.53 2.92 11.23
C LEU A 342 16.28 3.37 12.48
N ARG A 343 15.91 4.51 13.04
CA ARG A 343 16.52 5.06 14.24
C ARG A 343 16.25 4.21 15.47
N LEU A 344 14.98 3.81 15.66
CA LEU A 344 14.55 2.97 16.77
C LEU A 344 15.11 1.56 16.70
N SER A 345 15.19 0.95 15.53
CA SER A 345 15.74 -0.39 15.33
C SER A 345 17.26 -0.47 15.59
N ASN A 346 17.97 0.65 15.60
CA ASN A 346 19.38 0.75 15.94
C ASN A 346 19.62 1.21 17.39
N ASP A 347 18.57 1.61 18.11
CA ASP A 347 18.68 2.08 19.48
C ASP A 347 18.99 0.89 20.44
N PRO A 348 20.14 0.92 21.17
CA PRO A 348 20.51 -0.15 22.09
C PRO A 348 19.57 -0.30 23.29
N GLU A 349 18.90 0.78 23.69
CA GLU A 349 17.95 0.74 24.82
C GLU A 349 16.59 0.16 24.40
N VAL A 350 16.26 0.20 23.09
CA VAL A 350 15.03 -0.37 22.53
C VAL A 350 15.25 -1.83 22.14
N MET A 351 16.33 -2.11 21.43
CA MET A 351 16.54 -3.40 20.77
C MET A 351 17.57 -4.31 21.45
N GLY A 352 18.37 -3.81 22.37
CA GLY A 352 19.42 -4.59 23.04
C GLY A 352 20.32 -5.32 22.03
N ASN A 353 20.35 -6.66 22.12
CA ASN A 353 21.12 -7.53 21.22
C ASN A 353 20.43 -7.77 19.86
N HIS A 354 19.20 -7.34 19.67
CA HIS A 354 18.40 -7.54 18.46
C HIS A 354 18.48 -6.36 17.48
N ARG A 355 19.50 -5.52 17.59
CA ARG A 355 19.74 -4.39 16.66
C ARG A 355 20.05 -4.88 15.25
N ASN A 356 19.95 -3.96 14.29
CA ASN A 356 20.32 -4.24 12.92
C ASN A 356 21.78 -4.67 12.79
N GLY A 357 22.04 -5.76 12.07
CA GLY A 357 23.40 -6.10 11.66
C GLY A 357 23.94 -5.08 10.62
N PRO A 358 25.26 -5.01 10.40
CA PRO A 358 25.87 -3.99 9.55
C PRO A 358 25.34 -3.99 8.11
N LEU A 359 25.21 -5.16 7.47
CA LEU A 359 24.69 -5.27 6.11
C LEU A 359 23.21 -4.89 6.05
N PHE A 360 22.41 -5.38 6.99
CA PHE A 360 20.99 -5.06 7.08
C PHE A 360 20.76 -3.55 7.27
N ASN A 361 21.55 -2.94 8.16
CA ASN A 361 21.49 -1.50 8.40
C ASN A 361 21.94 -0.68 7.19
N ALA A 362 22.95 -1.14 6.45
CA ALA A 362 23.40 -0.48 5.24
C ALA A 362 22.29 -0.46 4.17
N ILE A 363 21.61 -1.59 3.93
CA ILE A 363 20.51 -1.65 2.95
C ILE A 363 19.31 -0.80 3.42
N ALA A 364 18.94 -0.89 4.71
CA ALA A 364 17.85 -0.07 5.26
C ALA A 364 18.15 1.43 5.15
N THR A 365 19.39 1.85 5.43
CA THR A 365 19.83 3.24 5.28
C THR A 365 19.80 3.66 3.82
N LEU A 366 20.33 2.82 2.90
CA LEU A 366 20.31 3.10 1.47
C LEU A 366 18.88 3.28 0.96
N THR A 367 17.96 2.41 1.38
CA THR A 367 16.52 2.53 1.05
C THR A 367 15.97 3.91 1.43
N VAL A 368 16.18 4.32 2.69
CA VAL A 368 15.70 5.63 3.18
C VAL A 368 16.32 6.78 2.38
N VAL A 369 17.63 6.74 2.15
CA VAL A 369 18.35 7.78 1.40
C VAL A 369 17.86 7.89 -0.04
N VAL A 370 17.68 6.76 -0.73
CA VAL A 370 17.18 6.75 -2.12
C VAL A 370 15.77 7.34 -2.19
N ILE A 371 14.87 6.97 -1.29
CA ILE A 371 13.51 7.51 -1.27
C ILE A 371 13.54 9.02 -1.02
N ILE A 372 14.39 9.51 -0.11
CA ILE A 372 14.55 10.96 0.15
C ILE A 372 15.05 11.69 -1.11
N ILE A 373 16.06 11.14 -1.79
CA ILE A 373 16.62 11.74 -3.02
C ILE A 373 15.54 11.82 -4.10
N LEU A 374 14.78 10.75 -4.33
CA LEU A 374 13.70 10.74 -5.31
C LEU A 374 12.58 11.71 -4.93
N THR A 375 12.23 11.80 -3.65
CA THR A 375 11.26 12.77 -3.13
C THR A 375 11.70 14.20 -3.43
N LEU A 376 12.95 14.54 -3.11
CA LEU A 376 13.50 15.89 -3.35
C LEU A 376 13.61 16.20 -4.85
N ALA A 377 14.00 15.23 -5.67
CA ALA A 377 14.02 15.37 -7.13
C ALA A 377 12.64 15.67 -7.68
N LEU A 378 11.61 14.90 -7.28
CA LEU A 378 10.24 15.09 -7.74
C LEU A 378 9.68 16.44 -7.31
N LEU A 379 9.88 16.83 -6.05
CA LEU A 379 9.44 18.14 -5.53
C LEU A 379 10.16 19.29 -6.24
N GLY A 380 11.47 19.16 -6.49
CA GLY A 380 12.25 20.15 -7.21
C GLY A 380 11.77 20.33 -8.66
N MET A 381 11.50 19.23 -9.37
CA MET A 381 10.93 19.28 -10.74
C MET A 381 9.55 19.91 -10.75
N THR A 382 8.70 19.56 -9.77
CA THR A 382 7.35 20.13 -9.66
C THR A 382 7.40 21.63 -9.36
N ALA A 383 8.29 22.07 -8.47
CA ALA A 383 8.47 23.48 -8.18
C ALA A 383 9.01 24.28 -9.40
N ALA A 384 9.94 23.68 -10.16
CA ALA A 384 10.46 24.31 -11.38
C ALA A 384 9.38 24.48 -12.47
N ASP A 385 8.43 23.54 -12.58
CA ASP A 385 7.31 23.64 -13.52
C ASP A 385 6.29 24.71 -13.10
N LEU A 386 6.08 24.91 -11.79
CA LEU A 386 5.17 25.93 -11.27
C LEU A 386 5.72 27.36 -11.40
N LEU A 387 7.05 27.50 -11.56
CA LEU A 387 7.74 28.78 -11.71
C LEU A 387 7.93 29.19 -13.19
N ARG A 388 7.60 28.29 -14.11
CA ARG A 388 7.59 28.54 -15.57
C ARG A 388 6.20 28.93 -16.07
#